data_08159241d6ee2abafb0639d4b19683dd
#
_entry.id   08159241d6ee2abafb0639d4b19683dd
#
_cell.length_a   1.000
_cell.length_b   1.000
_cell.length_c   1.000
_cell.angle_alpha   90.00
_cell.angle_beta   90.00
_cell.angle_gamma   90.00
#
_symmetry.space_group_name_H-M   'P 1'
#
loop_
_entity.id
_entity.type
_entity.pdbx_description
1 polymer ?
#
loop_
_entity_poly.entity_id
_entity_poly.type
_entity_poly.pdbx_seq_one_letter_code
_entity_poly.pdbx_strand_id
1 'polypeptide(L)'
;METARKSFKTGQGKNNDSVIVIEHVYKKFGTNVVLNDFSLNIQKEENVVVLGKSGSGKSVLIKCIIGLLKPDSGRIEVFGENVPELNHDDLDKIRAKIGFLFQGNALYDSMTVRENLEFPLRRHWIDFSQKEVDALVVEALENVSLAHTIDMMPEELSGGMLKRIALARTMILKPDVILYDEPTTGLDPVTAREIDNLILKLQKKYHTSSIIITHDMNCVKNTADRVALLLNGKCYAEGKYQDFEQSTDKNIKQFFE
;
A
#
# COMPACT_ATOMS: atom_id res chain seq x y z
N MET A 1 -1.62 32.58 5.22
CA MET A 1 -2.22 31.92 6.42
C MET A 1 -1.82 30.47 6.36
N GLU A 2 -0.92 30.09 7.23
CA GLU A 2 -0.42 28.72 7.38
C GLU A 2 -1.54 27.86 7.96
N THR A 3 -2.11 26.97 7.17
CA THR A 3 -3.08 25.99 7.67
C THR A 3 -2.30 24.95 8.46
N ALA A 4 -2.25 25.12 9.78
CA ALA A 4 -1.67 24.14 10.68
C ALA A 4 -2.35 22.77 10.48
N ARG A 5 -1.54 21.72 10.36
CA ARG A 5 -1.98 20.30 10.30
C ARG A 5 -2.89 20.02 11.51
N LYS A 6 -4.11 19.53 11.24
CA LYS A 6 -5.02 19.10 12.30
C LYS A 6 -4.59 17.71 12.77
N SER A 7 -3.98 17.63 13.94
CA SER A 7 -3.71 16.37 14.64
C SER A 7 -4.81 16.16 15.67
N PHE A 8 -5.59 15.11 15.51
CA PHE A 8 -6.38 14.59 16.62
C PHE A 8 -5.37 13.94 17.57
N LYS A 9 -5.27 14.42 18.82
CA LYS A 9 -4.25 14.05 19.82
C LYS A 9 -4.06 12.51 19.91
N THR A 10 -3.25 11.96 19.03
CA THR A 10 -2.55 10.69 19.22
C THR A 10 -1.17 11.08 19.70
N GLY A 11 -0.75 10.55 20.85
CA GLY A 11 0.53 10.90 21.45
C GLY A 11 1.67 10.78 20.45
N GLN A 12 2.33 11.89 20.13
CA GLN A 12 3.58 11.90 19.39
C GLN A 12 4.66 11.31 20.30
N GLY A 13 4.74 9.97 20.29
CA GLY A 13 5.96 9.30 20.70
C GLY A 13 6.95 9.45 19.55
N LYS A 14 8.07 10.13 19.80
CA LYS A 14 9.29 9.93 19.01
C LYS A 14 9.75 8.49 19.28
N ASN A 15 9.15 7.52 18.57
CA ASN A 15 9.61 6.14 18.61
C ASN A 15 10.48 5.88 17.40
N ASN A 16 11.62 5.29 17.65
CA ASN A 16 12.63 4.83 16.69
C ASN A 16 12.14 3.66 15.79
N ASP A 17 10.83 3.37 15.78
CA ASP A 17 10.20 2.21 15.14
C ASP A 17 9.47 2.55 13.82
N SER A 18 9.69 3.74 13.24
CA SER A 18 9.10 4.10 11.95
C SER A 18 9.78 3.33 10.82
N VAL A 19 8.99 2.57 10.04
CA VAL A 19 9.48 1.84 8.85
C VAL A 19 9.50 2.71 7.60
N ILE A 20 8.62 3.74 7.55
CA ILE A 20 8.61 4.77 6.50
C ILE A 20 8.50 6.14 7.16
N VAL A 21 9.34 7.08 6.72
CA VAL A 21 9.33 8.48 7.14
C VAL A 21 9.27 9.36 5.89
N ILE A 22 8.25 10.22 5.83
CA ILE A 22 8.03 11.16 4.73
C ILE A 22 8.02 12.56 5.33
N GLU A 23 8.94 13.41 4.88
CA GLU A 23 9.12 14.76 5.43
C GLU A 23 9.15 15.80 4.33
N HIS A 24 8.23 16.75 4.40
CA HIS A 24 8.17 17.93 3.54
C HIS A 24 8.28 17.62 2.05
N VAL A 25 7.58 16.57 1.58
CA VAL A 25 7.66 16.11 0.19
C VAL A 25 6.85 17.00 -0.73
N TYR A 26 7.51 17.44 -1.82
CA TYR A 26 6.91 18.20 -2.90
C TYR A 26 7.04 17.43 -4.21
N LYS A 27 5.95 17.44 -5.01
CA LYS A 27 5.94 16.87 -6.36
C LYS A 27 5.01 17.64 -7.27
N LYS A 28 5.52 18.09 -8.42
CA LYS A 28 4.75 18.76 -9.48
C LYS A 28 4.97 18.09 -10.84
N PHE A 29 4.02 18.27 -11.74
CA PHE A 29 4.10 17.93 -13.15
C PHE A 29 3.74 19.19 -13.95
N GLY A 30 4.74 19.80 -14.57
CA GLY A 30 4.59 21.13 -15.16
C GLY A 30 4.18 22.17 -14.10
N THR A 31 3.02 22.80 -14.29
CA THR A 31 2.44 23.77 -13.33
C THR A 31 1.55 23.12 -12.26
N ASN A 32 1.20 21.83 -12.43
CA ASN A 32 0.30 21.12 -11.50
C ASN A 32 1.08 20.59 -10.29
N VAL A 33 0.85 21.18 -9.11
CA VAL A 33 1.41 20.72 -7.83
C VAL A 33 0.54 19.59 -7.27
N VAL A 34 1.10 18.39 -7.17
CA VAL A 34 0.39 17.17 -6.72
C VAL A 34 0.66 16.86 -5.26
N LEU A 35 1.92 16.95 -4.82
CA LEU A 35 2.28 16.91 -3.40
C LEU A 35 2.87 18.27 -3.04
N ASN A 36 2.42 18.82 -1.91
CA ASN A 36 2.71 20.17 -1.48
C ASN A 36 2.97 20.17 0.04
N ASP A 37 4.21 19.95 0.44
CA ASP A 37 4.57 19.84 1.85
C ASP A 37 3.91 18.64 2.56
N PHE A 38 3.95 17.47 1.91
CA PHE A 38 3.37 16.25 2.48
C PHE A 38 4.34 15.60 3.46
N SER A 39 3.85 15.34 4.68
CA SER A 39 4.62 14.64 5.72
C SER A 39 3.75 13.58 6.39
N LEU A 40 4.30 12.36 6.57
CA LEU A 40 3.63 11.21 7.19
C LEU A 40 4.67 10.19 7.64
N ASN A 41 4.47 9.57 8.80
CA ASN A 41 5.31 8.48 9.28
C ASN A 41 4.46 7.22 9.44
N ILE A 42 5.02 6.05 9.13
CA ILE A 42 4.37 4.76 9.30
C ILE A 42 5.18 3.95 10.32
N GLN A 43 4.50 3.47 11.36
CA GLN A 43 5.11 2.65 12.39
C GLN A 43 5.16 1.17 11.96
N LYS A 44 6.02 0.42 12.64
CA LYS A 44 6.07 -1.04 12.44
C LYS A 44 4.71 -1.66 12.78
N GLU A 45 4.27 -2.63 11.95
CA GLU A 45 3.01 -3.38 12.09
C GLU A 45 1.74 -2.48 12.07
N GLU A 46 1.83 -1.28 11.52
CA GLU A 46 0.72 -0.32 11.40
C GLU A 46 0.13 -0.33 9.99
N ASN A 47 -1.20 -0.32 9.88
CA ASN A 47 -1.94 -0.02 8.65
C ASN A 47 -2.34 1.46 8.63
N VAL A 48 -1.66 2.27 7.84
CA VAL A 48 -2.05 3.66 7.61
C VAL A 48 -2.85 3.76 6.32
N VAL A 49 -4.08 4.24 6.42
CA VAL A 49 -4.90 4.51 5.23
C VAL A 49 -4.74 5.97 4.83
N VAL A 50 -4.27 6.22 3.61
CA VAL A 50 -4.24 7.54 3.00
C VAL A 50 -5.53 7.75 2.22
N LEU A 51 -6.47 8.46 2.85
CA LEU A 51 -7.75 8.83 2.28
C LEU A 51 -7.62 10.07 1.40
N GLY A 52 -8.30 10.12 0.28
CA GLY A 52 -8.35 11.31 -0.59
C GLY A 52 -9.18 11.08 -1.84
N LYS A 53 -9.68 12.15 -2.44
CA LYS A 53 -10.45 12.09 -3.70
C LYS A 53 -9.65 11.47 -4.84
N SER A 54 -10.33 10.97 -5.86
CA SER A 54 -9.66 10.55 -7.10
C SER A 54 -8.84 11.72 -7.66
N GLY A 55 -7.60 11.43 -8.11
CA GLY A 55 -6.70 12.46 -8.64
C GLY A 55 -6.01 13.35 -7.58
N SER A 56 -6.21 13.12 -6.27
CA SER A 56 -5.57 13.95 -5.22
C SER A 56 -4.07 13.75 -5.04
N GLY A 57 -3.45 12.79 -5.75
CA GLY A 57 -2.01 12.51 -5.66
C GLY A 57 -1.62 11.25 -4.88
N LYS A 58 -2.58 10.45 -4.42
CA LYS A 58 -2.32 9.22 -3.63
C LYS A 58 -1.35 8.25 -4.34
N SER A 59 -1.62 7.91 -5.61
CA SER A 59 -0.74 7.02 -6.39
C SER A 59 0.63 7.65 -6.70
N VAL A 60 0.72 8.99 -6.78
CA VAL A 60 1.99 9.71 -6.90
C VAL A 60 2.81 9.54 -5.63
N LEU A 61 2.19 9.67 -4.46
CA LEU A 61 2.83 9.46 -3.16
C LEU A 61 3.46 8.05 -3.08
N ILE A 62 2.68 7.01 -3.37
CA ILE A 62 3.19 5.62 -3.35
C ILE A 62 4.35 5.43 -4.33
N LYS A 63 4.23 5.97 -5.56
CA LYS A 63 5.31 5.88 -6.55
C LYS A 63 6.59 6.60 -6.10
N CYS A 64 6.47 7.67 -5.31
CA CYS A 64 7.64 8.32 -4.70
C CYS A 64 8.26 7.44 -3.61
N ILE A 65 7.45 6.78 -2.77
CA ILE A 65 7.92 5.90 -1.69
C ILE A 65 8.76 4.73 -2.24
N ILE A 66 8.32 4.10 -3.34
CA ILE A 66 9.08 2.98 -3.96
C ILE A 66 10.14 3.43 -4.96
N GLY A 67 10.38 4.73 -5.08
CA GLY A 67 11.39 5.28 -6.00
C GLY A 67 11.07 5.13 -7.49
N LEU A 68 9.80 4.91 -7.87
CA LEU A 68 9.35 4.97 -9.28
C LEU A 68 9.22 6.41 -9.78
N LEU A 69 9.01 7.36 -8.86
CA LEU A 69 9.03 8.80 -9.13
C LEU A 69 9.94 9.47 -8.12
N LYS A 70 10.82 10.33 -8.59
CA LYS A 70 11.63 11.17 -7.71
C LYS A 70 10.81 12.39 -7.29
N PRO A 71 10.69 12.69 -5.97
CA PRO A 71 10.12 13.96 -5.52
C PRO A 71 11.00 15.14 -5.98
N ASP A 72 10.41 16.33 -6.08
CA ASP A 72 11.14 17.53 -6.45
C ASP A 72 11.93 18.09 -5.25
N SER A 73 11.42 17.88 -4.03
CA SER A 73 12.12 18.15 -2.78
C SER A 73 11.49 17.37 -1.62
N GLY A 74 12.12 17.43 -0.44
CA GLY A 74 11.72 16.68 0.75
C GLY A 74 12.49 15.38 0.89
N ARG A 75 12.16 14.60 1.93
CA ARG A 75 12.84 13.36 2.30
C ARG A 75 11.85 12.21 2.38
N ILE A 76 12.24 11.06 1.84
CA ILE A 76 11.48 9.81 1.96
C ILE A 76 12.45 8.73 2.40
N GLU A 77 12.31 8.29 3.63
CA GLU A 77 13.07 7.14 4.15
C GLU A 77 12.20 5.90 4.20
N VAL A 78 12.78 4.78 3.80
CA VAL A 78 12.21 3.44 3.96
C VAL A 78 13.29 2.57 4.60
N PHE A 79 12.98 1.98 5.74
CA PHE A 79 13.92 1.21 6.58
C PHE A 79 15.20 2.00 6.94
N GLY A 80 15.08 3.32 7.11
CA GLY A 80 16.20 4.23 7.42
C GLY A 80 17.01 4.69 6.21
N GLU A 81 16.71 4.23 5.01
CA GLU A 81 17.40 4.61 3.78
C GLU A 81 16.65 5.70 3.01
N ASN A 82 17.32 6.78 2.60
CA ASN A 82 16.72 7.89 1.84
C ASN A 82 16.52 7.51 0.37
N VAL A 83 15.33 7.03 0.04
CA VAL A 83 14.96 6.47 -1.28
C VAL A 83 15.33 7.36 -2.46
N PRO A 84 15.08 8.69 -2.47
CA PRO A 84 15.46 9.58 -3.57
C PRO A 84 16.96 9.67 -3.87
N GLU A 85 17.82 9.22 -2.96
CA GLU A 85 19.29 9.29 -3.06
C GLU A 85 19.94 7.94 -3.37
N LEU A 86 19.16 6.84 -3.32
CA LEU A 86 19.67 5.50 -3.57
C LEU A 86 20.08 5.32 -5.04
N ASN A 87 21.16 4.57 -5.26
CA ASN A 87 21.47 4.00 -6.55
C ASN A 87 20.52 2.85 -6.90
N HIS A 88 20.62 2.34 -8.13
CA HIS A 88 19.71 1.33 -8.64
C HIS A 88 19.75 0.02 -7.82
N ASP A 89 20.95 -0.44 -7.46
CA ASP A 89 21.13 -1.72 -6.77
C ASP A 89 20.60 -1.66 -5.33
N ASP A 90 20.82 -0.56 -4.62
CA ASP A 90 20.31 -0.37 -3.26
C ASP A 90 18.79 -0.14 -3.26
N LEU A 91 18.27 0.56 -4.27
CA LEU A 91 16.82 0.71 -4.45
C LEU A 91 16.13 -0.64 -4.70
N ASP A 92 16.73 -1.53 -5.46
CA ASP A 92 16.18 -2.87 -5.70
C ASP A 92 16.19 -3.74 -4.43
N LYS A 93 17.20 -3.60 -3.56
CA LYS A 93 17.21 -4.25 -2.22
C LYS A 93 16.06 -3.75 -1.34
N ILE A 94 15.76 -2.45 -1.37
CA ILE A 94 14.60 -1.87 -0.66
C ILE A 94 13.30 -2.41 -1.24
N ARG A 95 13.16 -2.40 -2.57
CA ARG A 95 11.95 -2.91 -3.27
C ARG A 95 11.68 -4.37 -2.99
N ALA A 96 12.69 -5.20 -2.79
CA ALA A 96 12.52 -6.60 -2.43
C ALA A 96 11.81 -6.80 -1.08
N LYS A 97 11.88 -5.80 -0.18
CA LYS A 97 11.20 -5.79 1.13
C LYS A 97 9.84 -5.10 1.10
N ILE A 98 9.44 -4.57 -0.06
CA ILE A 98 8.16 -3.87 -0.25
C ILE A 98 7.29 -4.66 -1.22
N GLY A 99 6.13 -5.10 -0.75
CA GLY A 99 5.06 -5.59 -1.62
C GLY A 99 4.27 -4.42 -2.22
N PHE A 100 3.88 -4.53 -3.48
CA PHE A 100 3.05 -3.51 -4.12
C PHE A 100 1.85 -4.14 -4.84
N LEU A 101 0.64 -3.84 -4.35
CA LEU A 101 -0.61 -4.22 -5.00
C LEU A 101 -1.12 -3.06 -5.84
N PHE A 102 -1.07 -3.22 -7.16
CA PHE A 102 -1.58 -2.23 -8.12
C PHE A 102 -3.11 -2.26 -8.21
N GLN A 103 -3.70 -1.12 -8.53
CA GLN A 103 -5.16 -1.00 -8.75
C GLN A 103 -5.66 -2.01 -9.80
N GLY A 104 -4.94 -2.19 -10.91
CA GLY A 104 -5.28 -3.12 -12.00
C GLY A 104 -4.74 -4.54 -11.83
N ASN A 105 -4.43 -4.99 -10.61
CA ASN A 105 -3.87 -6.31 -10.27
C ASN A 105 -2.48 -6.57 -10.87
N ALA A 106 -2.19 -6.10 -12.07
CA ALA A 106 -0.94 -6.21 -12.83
C ALA A 106 -0.44 -7.66 -13.00
N LEU A 107 -1.35 -8.65 -13.05
CA LEU A 107 -1.01 -10.02 -13.42
C LEU A 107 -0.61 -10.08 -14.90
N TYR A 108 0.28 -11.00 -15.23
CA TYR A 108 0.66 -11.27 -16.60
C TYR A 108 -0.36 -12.22 -17.22
N ASP A 109 -1.13 -11.75 -18.20
CA ASP A 109 -2.20 -12.52 -18.85
C ASP A 109 -1.68 -13.74 -19.63
N SER A 110 -0.41 -13.71 -20.04
CA SER A 110 0.27 -14.79 -20.75
C SER A 110 0.90 -15.86 -19.84
N MET A 111 0.70 -15.74 -18.53
CA MET A 111 1.26 -16.63 -17.50
C MET A 111 0.14 -17.27 -16.70
N THR A 112 0.30 -18.53 -16.33
CA THR A 112 -0.56 -19.19 -15.36
C THR A 112 -0.49 -18.53 -13.99
N VAL A 113 -1.39 -18.87 -13.09
CA VAL A 113 -1.35 -18.41 -11.69
C VAL A 113 0.00 -18.79 -11.04
N ARG A 114 0.47 -20.04 -11.24
CA ARG A 114 1.78 -20.49 -10.77
C ARG A 114 2.89 -19.56 -11.27
N GLU A 115 2.97 -19.34 -12.58
CA GLU A 115 4.02 -18.54 -13.19
C GLU A 115 3.99 -17.08 -12.72
N ASN A 116 2.79 -16.51 -12.53
CA ASN A 116 2.63 -15.19 -11.95
C ASN A 116 3.20 -15.10 -10.52
N LEU A 117 3.01 -16.15 -9.71
CA LEU A 117 3.55 -16.21 -8.34
C LEU A 117 5.06 -16.48 -8.32
N GLU A 118 5.57 -17.30 -9.23
CA GLU A 118 7.01 -17.58 -9.34
C GLU A 118 7.81 -16.38 -9.87
N PHE A 119 7.19 -15.51 -10.66
CA PHE A 119 7.87 -14.40 -11.34
C PHE A 119 8.69 -13.51 -10.39
N PRO A 120 8.17 -13.05 -9.22
CA PRO A 120 8.96 -12.29 -8.26
C PRO A 120 10.15 -13.08 -7.71
N LEU A 121 9.99 -14.38 -7.46
CA LEU A 121 11.04 -15.24 -6.91
C LEU A 121 12.24 -15.39 -7.85
N ARG A 122 12.00 -15.36 -9.19
CA ARG A 122 13.04 -15.47 -10.22
C ARG A 122 13.82 -14.16 -10.44
N ARG A 123 13.30 -13.02 -9.94
CA ARG A 123 13.87 -11.68 -10.18
C ARG A 123 14.79 -11.19 -9.07
N HIS A 124 14.75 -11.80 -7.90
CA HIS A 124 15.57 -11.41 -6.77
C HIS A 124 16.78 -12.32 -6.63
N TRP A 125 17.87 -11.79 -6.04
CA TRP A 125 19.17 -12.45 -5.88
C TRP A 125 19.16 -13.66 -4.92
N ILE A 126 17.97 -14.17 -4.57
CA ILE A 126 17.81 -15.31 -3.69
C ILE A 126 17.69 -16.55 -4.56
N ASP A 127 18.65 -17.44 -4.48
CA ASP A 127 18.62 -18.75 -5.13
C ASP A 127 17.68 -19.68 -4.35
N PHE A 128 16.44 -19.76 -4.75
CA PHE A 128 15.50 -20.76 -4.27
C PHE A 128 15.63 -22.05 -5.06
N SER A 129 15.71 -23.18 -4.35
CA SER A 129 15.53 -24.49 -5.00
C SER A 129 14.09 -24.63 -5.50
N GLN A 130 13.84 -25.48 -6.52
CA GLN A 130 12.48 -25.71 -7.05
C GLN A 130 11.50 -26.15 -5.94
N LYS A 131 11.96 -26.97 -4.98
CA LYS A 131 11.15 -27.40 -3.84
C LYS A 131 10.70 -26.22 -2.95
N GLU A 132 11.58 -25.24 -2.72
CA GLU A 132 11.24 -24.03 -1.96
C GLU A 132 10.26 -23.15 -2.74
N VAL A 133 10.45 -22.97 -4.05
CA VAL A 133 9.52 -22.25 -4.92
C VAL A 133 8.13 -22.88 -4.87
N ASP A 134 8.04 -24.21 -5.03
CA ASP A 134 6.77 -24.92 -4.95
C ASP A 134 6.08 -24.73 -3.60
N ALA A 135 6.83 -24.80 -2.51
CA ALA A 135 6.28 -24.59 -1.17
C ALA A 135 5.77 -23.16 -0.97
N LEU A 136 6.50 -22.15 -1.46
CA LEU A 136 6.09 -20.74 -1.39
C LEU A 136 4.83 -20.46 -2.22
N VAL A 137 4.74 -21.04 -3.42
CA VAL A 137 3.56 -20.90 -4.29
C VAL A 137 2.33 -21.52 -3.64
N VAL A 138 2.46 -22.74 -3.09
CA VAL A 138 1.36 -23.42 -2.39
C VAL A 138 0.93 -22.60 -1.16
N GLU A 139 1.87 -22.17 -0.30
CA GLU A 139 1.59 -21.34 0.87
C GLU A 139 0.85 -20.04 0.48
N ALA A 140 1.31 -19.36 -0.58
CA ALA A 140 0.71 -18.12 -1.05
C ALA A 140 -0.75 -18.33 -1.51
N LEU A 141 -1.03 -19.41 -2.24
CA LEU A 141 -2.38 -19.75 -2.71
C LEU A 141 -3.30 -20.20 -1.58
N GLU A 142 -2.80 -20.95 -0.60
CA GLU A 142 -3.55 -21.35 0.59
C GLU A 142 -3.96 -20.13 1.44
N ASN A 143 -3.06 -19.14 1.55
CA ASN A 143 -3.34 -17.90 2.29
C ASN A 143 -4.54 -17.14 1.74
N VAL A 144 -4.77 -17.22 0.42
CA VAL A 144 -5.89 -16.57 -0.27
C VAL A 144 -7.04 -17.52 -0.62
N SER A 145 -6.95 -18.79 -0.16
CA SER A 145 -7.95 -19.87 -0.38
C SER A 145 -8.20 -20.18 -1.86
N LEU A 146 -7.14 -20.17 -2.68
CA LEU A 146 -7.20 -20.39 -4.13
C LEU A 146 -6.19 -21.45 -4.60
N ALA A 147 -5.85 -22.46 -3.78
CA ALA A 147 -4.90 -23.52 -4.14
C ALA A 147 -5.32 -24.28 -5.41
N HIS A 148 -6.63 -24.42 -5.68
CA HIS A 148 -7.19 -25.10 -6.86
C HIS A 148 -6.97 -24.36 -8.18
N THR A 149 -6.52 -23.09 -8.17
CA THR A 149 -6.36 -22.27 -9.38
C THR A 149 -4.94 -22.27 -9.92
N ILE A 150 -4.03 -23.06 -9.36
CA ILE A 150 -2.59 -22.98 -9.60
C ILE A 150 -2.19 -23.07 -11.08
N ASP A 151 -2.89 -23.88 -11.87
CA ASP A 151 -2.63 -24.08 -13.29
C ASP A 151 -3.56 -23.25 -14.20
N MET A 152 -4.45 -22.44 -13.64
CA MET A 152 -5.39 -21.60 -14.40
C MET A 152 -4.69 -20.36 -14.97
N MET A 153 -5.26 -19.85 -16.08
CA MET A 153 -4.88 -18.56 -16.67
C MET A 153 -5.69 -17.43 -16.01
N PRO A 154 -5.17 -16.19 -15.97
CA PRO A 154 -5.92 -15.04 -15.44
C PRO A 154 -7.31 -14.84 -16.05
N GLU A 155 -7.49 -15.12 -17.33
CA GLU A 155 -8.78 -15.00 -18.03
C GLU A 155 -9.86 -15.96 -17.52
N GLU A 156 -9.47 -17.04 -16.84
CA GLU A 156 -10.39 -18.01 -16.25
C GLU A 156 -10.87 -17.63 -14.85
N LEU A 157 -10.33 -16.53 -14.28
CA LEU A 157 -10.58 -16.11 -12.91
C LEU A 157 -11.61 -14.98 -12.82
N SER A 158 -12.45 -15.01 -11.79
CA SER A 158 -13.31 -13.87 -11.46
C SER A 158 -12.49 -12.65 -10.98
N GLY A 159 -13.08 -11.44 -11.02
CA GLY A 159 -12.40 -10.23 -10.54
C GLY A 159 -11.90 -10.31 -9.10
N GLY A 160 -12.69 -10.93 -8.20
CA GLY A 160 -12.28 -11.18 -6.82
C GLY A 160 -11.14 -12.20 -6.71
N MET A 161 -11.14 -13.25 -7.54
CA MET A 161 -10.05 -14.23 -7.60
C MET A 161 -8.77 -13.56 -8.13
N LEU A 162 -8.84 -12.75 -9.19
CA LEU A 162 -7.70 -11.98 -9.72
C LEU A 162 -7.08 -11.09 -8.64
N LYS A 163 -7.91 -10.40 -7.84
CA LYS A 163 -7.44 -9.54 -6.74
C LYS A 163 -6.73 -10.36 -5.65
N ARG A 164 -7.27 -11.54 -5.28
CA ARG A 164 -6.64 -12.44 -4.30
C ARG A 164 -5.33 -13.01 -4.81
N ILE A 165 -5.22 -13.42 -6.09
CA ILE A 165 -3.97 -13.89 -6.69
C ILE A 165 -2.93 -12.75 -6.74
N ALA A 166 -3.32 -11.53 -7.12
CA ALA A 166 -2.43 -10.38 -7.09
C ALA A 166 -1.91 -10.09 -5.68
N LEU A 167 -2.76 -10.24 -4.65
CA LEU A 167 -2.37 -10.13 -3.26
C LEU A 167 -1.40 -11.26 -2.84
N ALA A 168 -1.67 -12.51 -3.24
CA ALA A 168 -0.77 -13.63 -3.00
C ALA A 168 0.61 -13.39 -3.62
N ARG A 169 0.66 -12.88 -4.86
CA ARG A 169 1.91 -12.50 -5.54
C ARG A 169 2.65 -11.37 -4.82
N THR A 170 1.92 -10.38 -4.32
CA THR A 170 2.50 -9.28 -3.53
C THR A 170 3.18 -9.79 -2.26
N MET A 171 2.63 -10.86 -1.66
CA MET A 171 3.10 -11.44 -0.40
C MET A 171 4.17 -12.53 -0.56
N ILE A 172 4.45 -13.01 -1.78
CA ILE A 172 5.26 -14.22 -2.01
C ILE A 172 6.69 -14.10 -1.46
N LEU A 173 7.26 -12.90 -1.48
CA LEU A 173 8.59 -12.59 -0.91
C LEU A 173 8.54 -12.28 0.59
N LYS A 174 7.38 -12.39 1.25
CA LYS A 174 7.16 -12.05 2.66
C LYS A 174 7.69 -10.65 3.00
N PRO A 175 7.20 -9.60 2.34
CA PRO A 175 7.69 -8.24 2.52
C PRO A 175 7.42 -7.70 3.93
N ASP A 176 8.27 -6.76 4.39
CA ASP A 176 8.07 -6.06 5.67
C ASP A 176 7.03 -4.95 5.57
N VAL A 177 6.88 -4.35 4.37
CA VAL A 177 5.93 -3.27 4.08
C VAL A 177 5.11 -3.61 2.84
N ILE A 178 3.81 -3.27 2.86
CA ILE A 178 2.95 -3.44 1.68
C ILE A 178 2.29 -2.11 1.34
N LEU A 179 2.33 -1.77 0.06
CA LEU A 179 1.65 -0.61 -0.51
C LEU A 179 0.46 -1.08 -1.32
N TYR A 180 -0.73 -0.66 -0.93
CA TYR A 180 -1.99 -1.01 -1.60
C TYR A 180 -2.51 0.20 -2.36
N ASP A 181 -2.64 0.09 -3.69
CA ASP A 181 -3.27 1.11 -4.53
C ASP A 181 -4.70 0.71 -4.87
N GLU A 182 -5.67 1.29 -4.15
CA GLU A 182 -7.11 1.07 -4.34
C GLU A 182 -7.49 -0.44 -4.34
N PRO A 183 -7.26 -1.18 -3.23
CA PRO A 183 -7.34 -2.64 -3.22
C PRO A 183 -8.74 -3.20 -3.48
N THR A 184 -9.80 -2.43 -3.20
CA THR A 184 -11.21 -2.86 -3.33
C THR A 184 -11.93 -2.25 -4.53
N THR A 185 -11.28 -1.37 -5.29
CA THR A 185 -11.90 -0.69 -6.43
C THR A 185 -12.33 -1.68 -7.50
N GLY A 186 -13.59 -1.53 -7.98
CA GLY A 186 -14.19 -2.37 -9.02
C GLY A 186 -14.76 -3.70 -8.53
N LEU A 187 -14.79 -3.93 -7.20
CA LEU A 187 -15.39 -5.10 -6.59
C LEU A 187 -16.80 -4.77 -6.03
N ASP A 188 -17.65 -5.77 -5.98
CA ASP A 188 -18.90 -5.67 -5.23
C ASP A 188 -18.63 -5.56 -3.71
N PRO A 189 -19.59 -5.06 -2.90
CA PRO A 189 -19.38 -4.81 -1.47
C PRO A 189 -19.02 -6.07 -0.64
N VAL A 190 -19.49 -7.25 -1.05
CA VAL A 190 -19.19 -8.50 -0.34
C VAL A 190 -17.75 -8.90 -0.60
N THR A 191 -17.36 -8.95 -1.88
CA THR A 191 -15.98 -9.26 -2.31
C THR A 191 -14.98 -8.23 -1.77
N ALA A 192 -15.33 -6.93 -1.78
CA ALA A 192 -14.48 -5.87 -1.20
C ALA A 192 -14.19 -6.13 0.28
N ARG A 193 -15.21 -6.47 1.08
CA ARG A 193 -15.05 -6.83 2.49
C ARG A 193 -14.17 -8.07 2.70
N GLU A 194 -14.27 -9.05 1.81
CA GLU A 194 -13.40 -10.23 1.86
C GLU A 194 -11.93 -9.87 1.61
N ILE A 195 -11.65 -8.94 0.69
CA ILE A 195 -10.29 -8.42 0.46
C ILE A 195 -9.78 -7.65 1.68
N ASP A 196 -10.60 -6.78 2.29
CA ASP A 196 -10.25 -6.06 3.52
C ASP A 196 -9.87 -7.04 4.65
N ASN A 197 -10.70 -8.06 4.87
CA ASN A 197 -10.43 -9.10 5.87
C ASN A 197 -9.15 -9.89 5.57
N LEU A 198 -8.88 -10.15 4.29
CA LEU A 198 -7.67 -10.84 3.86
C LEU A 198 -6.42 -9.99 4.10
N ILE A 199 -6.47 -8.67 3.82
CA ILE A 199 -5.40 -7.72 4.15
C ILE A 199 -5.08 -7.79 5.65
N LEU A 200 -6.10 -7.70 6.52
CA LEU A 200 -5.91 -7.77 7.98
C LEU A 200 -5.37 -9.11 8.45
N LYS A 201 -5.85 -10.22 7.86
CA LYS A 201 -5.35 -11.57 8.16
C LYS A 201 -3.87 -11.72 7.83
N LEU A 202 -3.46 -11.23 6.66
CA LEU A 202 -2.07 -11.30 6.18
C LEU A 202 -1.15 -10.38 7.00
N GLN A 203 -1.60 -9.16 7.32
CA GLN A 203 -0.88 -8.26 8.22
C GLN A 203 -0.55 -8.94 9.55
N LYS A 204 -1.56 -9.53 10.20
CA LYS A 204 -1.37 -10.22 11.48
C LYS A 204 -0.47 -11.46 11.36
N LYS A 205 -0.60 -12.22 10.26
CA LYS A 205 0.20 -13.43 10.04
C LYS A 205 1.68 -13.14 9.83
N TYR A 206 1.98 -12.06 9.09
CA TYR A 206 3.35 -11.74 8.64
C TYR A 206 3.94 -10.51 9.35
N HIS A 207 3.20 -9.88 10.29
CA HIS A 207 3.63 -8.69 11.03
C HIS A 207 4.07 -7.55 10.09
N THR A 208 3.33 -7.36 8.98
CA THR A 208 3.65 -6.33 7.99
C THR A 208 3.11 -4.97 8.39
N SER A 209 3.80 -3.92 7.96
CA SER A 209 3.27 -2.55 7.97
C SER A 209 2.67 -2.22 6.62
N SER A 210 1.69 -1.32 6.54
CA SER A 210 1.13 -0.97 5.23
C SER A 210 0.71 0.49 5.05
N ILE A 211 0.73 0.93 3.79
CA ILE A 211 0.02 2.11 3.33
C ILE A 211 -1.07 1.64 2.37
N ILE A 212 -2.31 1.95 2.70
CA ILE A 212 -3.48 1.66 1.86
C ILE A 212 -3.99 2.99 1.32
N ILE A 213 -3.89 3.23 0.02
CA ILE A 213 -4.52 4.40 -0.58
C ILE A 213 -5.89 4.01 -1.13
N THR A 214 -6.92 4.74 -0.71
CA THR A 214 -8.29 4.49 -1.15
C THR A 214 -9.17 5.74 -1.02
N HIS A 215 -10.31 5.70 -1.67
CA HIS A 215 -11.42 6.63 -1.46
C HIS A 215 -12.67 5.91 -0.93
N ASP A 216 -12.59 4.58 -0.73
CA ASP A 216 -13.68 3.76 -0.18
C ASP A 216 -13.68 3.81 1.35
N MET A 217 -14.71 4.42 1.92
CA MET A 217 -14.85 4.58 3.37
C MET A 217 -15.05 3.27 4.13
N ASN A 218 -15.59 2.23 3.47
CA ASN A 218 -15.69 0.91 4.09
C ASN A 218 -14.31 0.28 4.25
N CYS A 219 -13.48 0.37 3.22
CA CYS A 219 -12.09 -0.07 3.29
C CYS A 219 -11.33 0.69 4.40
N VAL A 220 -11.47 2.02 4.48
CA VAL A 220 -10.90 2.85 5.56
C VAL A 220 -11.34 2.34 6.93
N LYS A 221 -12.67 2.17 7.13
CA LYS A 221 -13.25 1.71 8.40
C LYS A 221 -12.76 0.35 8.82
N ASN A 222 -12.60 -0.57 7.85
CA ASN A 222 -12.27 -1.96 8.12
C ASN A 222 -10.77 -2.16 8.37
N THR A 223 -9.90 -1.39 7.70
CA THR A 223 -8.46 -1.71 7.64
C THR A 223 -7.55 -0.73 8.36
N ALA A 224 -8.01 0.50 8.67
CA ALA A 224 -7.15 1.53 9.21
C ALA A 224 -6.89 1.39 10.71
N ASP A 225 -5.62 1.30 11.12
CA ASP A 225 -5.19 1.63 12.47
C ASP A 225 -5.16 3.17 12.63
N ARG A 226 -4.74 3.86 11.58
CA ARG A 226 -4.68 5.32 11.48
C ARG A 226 -5.04 5.79 10.07
N VAL A 227 -5.74 6.91 9.99
CA VAL A 227 -6.14 7.56 8.74
C VAL A 227 -5.35 8.85 8.56
N ALA A 228 -4.84 9.07 7.36
CA ALA A 228 -4.22 10.33 6.93
C ALA A 228 -5.01 10.89 5.73
N LEU A 229 -5.57 12.09 5.84
CA LEU A 229 -6.32 12.72 4.75
C LEU A 229 -5.37 13.52 3.85
N LEU A 230 -5.23 13.08 2.61
CA LEU A 230 -4.52 13.84 1.57
C LEU A 230 -5.48 14.83 0.91
N LEU A 231 -5.27 16.12 1.19
CA LEU A 231 -6.04 17.22 0.63
C LEU A 231 -5.11 18.33 0.13
N ASN A 232 -5.28 18.79 -1.11
CA ASN A 232 -4.45 19.82 -1.73
C ASN A 232 -2.94 19.53 -1.65
N GLY A 233 -2.57 18.25 -1.82
CA GLY A 233 -1.19 17.79 -1.77
C GLY A 233 -0.57 17.70 -0.38
N LYS A 234 -1.33 17.98 0.70
CA LYS A 234 -0.87 17.97 2.09
C LYS A 234 -1.52 16.85 2.89
N CYS A 235 -0.85 16.37 3.93
CA CYS A 235 -1.50 15.63 5.00
C CYS A 235 -2.33 16.62 5.83
N TYR A 236 -3.61 16.75 5.50
CA TYR A 236 -4.52 17.74 6.06
C TYR A 236 -4.93 17.40 7.50
N ALA A 237 -5.25 16.14 7.73
CA ALA A 237 -5.66 15.62 9.02
C ALA A 237 -5.13 14.21 9.20
N GLU A 238 -4.90 13.80 10.44
CA GLU A 238 -4.39 12.49 10.82
C GLU A 238 -4.99 12.08 12.15
N GLY A 239 -5.48 10.83 12.26
CA GLY A 239 -6.11 10.31 13.48
C GLY A 239 -6.73 8.95 13.28
N LYS A 240 -7.51 8.47 14.23
CA LYS A 240 -8.29 7.24 14.11
C LYS A 240 -9.52 7.46 13.24
N TYR A 241 -10.09 6.40 12.67
CA TYR A 241 -11.32 6.47 11.87
C TYR A 241 -12.46 7.21 12.62
N GLN A 242 -12.64 6.92 13.93
CA GLN A 242 -13.68 7.52 14.76
C GLN A 242 -13.52 9.04 14.90
N ASP A 243 -12.29 9.55 14.92
CA ASP A 243 -12.00 11.00 15.01
C ASP A 243 -12.47 11.71 13.73
N PHE A 244 -12.33 11.03 12.57
CA PHE A 244 -12.83 11.53 11.29
C PHE A 244 -14.35 11.47 11.19
N GLU A 245 -14.97 10.36 11.60
CA GLU A 245 -16.43 10.15 11.59
C GLU A 245 -17.16 11.20 12.46
N GLN A 246 -16.57 11.59 13.60
CA GLN A 246 -17.13 12.58 14.53
C GLN A 246 -16.72 14.02 14.19
N SER A 247 -15.88 14.23 13.19
CA SER A 247 -15.36 15.55 12.86
C SER A 247 -16.47 16.48 12.34
N THR A 248 -16.45 17.75 12.80
CA THR A 248 -17.30 18.83 12.30
C THR A 248 -16.66 19.58 11.12
N ASP A 249 -15.44 19.24 10.73
CA ASP A 249 -14.72 19.88 9.64
C ASP A 249 -15.34 19.54 8.30
N LYS A 250 -15.71 20.56 7.51
CA LYS A 250 -16.35 20.40 6.20
C LYS A 250 -15.53 19.60 5.21
N ASN A 251 -14.19 19.73 5.24
CA ASN A 251 -13.28 19.00 4.36
C ASN A 251 -13.18 17.50 4.73
N ILE A 252 -13.48 17.15 5.97
CA ILE A 252 -13.54 15.76 6.41
C ILE A 252 -14.95 15.19 6.16
N LYS A 253 -16.00 15.91 6.54
CA LYS A 253 -17.40 15.47 6.40
C LYS A 253 -17.77 15.04 4.99
N GLN A 254 -17.26 15.72 3.95
CA GLN A 254 -17.55 15.40 2.56
C GLN A 254 -17.16 13.96 2.14
N PHE A 255 -16.41 13.20 2.95
CA PHE A 255 -16.07 11.80 2.72
C PHE A 255 -17.06 10.85 3.39
N PHE A 256 -17.92 11.35 4.28
CA PHE A 256 -18.92 10.56 5.03
C PHE A 256 -20.36 10.82 4.55
N GLU A 257 -20.56 11.82 3.69
CA GLU A 257 -21.81 12.14 3.02
C GLU A 257 -21.93 11.42 1.67
#